data_6740e09f5328bd3d043afaf30cbb7fa4
#
_entry.id   6740e09f5328bd3d043afaf30cbb7fa4
#
_cell.length_a   1.000
_cell.length_b   1.000
_cell.length_c   1.000
_cell.angle_alpha   90.00
_cell.angle_beta   90.00
_cell.angle_gamma   90.00
#
_symmetry.space_group_name_H-M   'P 1'
#
loop_
_entity.id
_entity.type
_entity.pdbx_description
1 polymer ?
#
loop_
_entity_poly.entity_id
_entity_poly.type
_entity_poly.pdbx_seq_one_letter_code
_entity_poly.pdbx_strand_id
1 'polypeptide(L)'
;MNFQPSELAKLAYIAALARYLMHRGSFRTWLGLVPPFLMTLVPVTLILKEPDLGTSMLFFPVLFAMLFAAGARPKHLITIGLLGAMCVPILWMQMSAEQKSRIVSVFTQKTGGEAPRGDGYHLHQSKRVLALGGVFGSEITGMPFKSRRAYHLPESRTDFVFCLIGERWGLIGSLTVLLLYCVLFARGLLIAGETRDPYGRLLAVGI
;
A
#
# COMPACT_ATOMS: atom_id res chain seq x y z
N MET A 1 0.19 17.47 -14.30
CA MET A 1 0.66 16.58 -13.24
C MET A 1 0.09 17.14 -11.94
N ASN A 2 -0.86 16.46 -11.33
CA ASN A 2 -1.35 16.88 -10.03
C ASN A 2 -0.36 16.39 -8.99
N PHE A 3 0.30 17.33 -8.33
CA PHE A 3 1.18 17.07 -7.23
C PHE A 3 0.32 16.76 -5.99
N GLN A 4 0.46 15.53 -5.46
CA GLN A 4 -0.31 15.11 -4.29
C GLN A 4 0.53 15.32 -3.02
N PRO A 5 0.12 16.21 -2.11
CA PRO A 5 0.89 16.51 -0.90
C PRO A 5 1.15 15.27 -0.02
N SER A 6 0.24 14.29 -0.02
CA SER A 6 0.37 13.05 0.75
C SER A 6 1.58 12.18 0.32
N GLU A 7 2.00 12.23 -0.95
CA GLU A 7 3.18 11.51 -1.42
C GLU A 7 4.47 12.07 -0.80
N LEU A 8 4.60 13.39 -0.76
CA LEU A 8 5.73 14.02 -0.05
C LEU A 8 5.66 13.82 1.45
N ALA A 9 4.46 13.83 2.02
CA ALA A 9 4.29 13.60 3.45
C ALA A 9 4.82 12.22 3.87
N LYS A 10 4.67 11.17 3.05
CA LYS A 10 5.25 9.85 3.30
C LYS A 10 6.78 9.90 3.37
N LEU A 11 7.42 10.51 2.39
CA LEU A 11 8.88 10.62 2.35
C LEU A 11 9.42 11.45 3.52
N ALA A 12 8.81 12.59 3.81
CA ALA A 12 9.17 13.44 4.93
C ALA A 12 9.00 12.72 6.28
N TYR A 13 7.92 11.96 6.42
CA TYR A 13 7.66 11.15 7.61
C TYR A 13 8.75 10.08 7.80
N ILE A 14 9.09 9.31 6.75
CA ILE A 14 10.13 8.28 6.82
C ILE A 14 11.46 8.90 7.24
N ALA A 15 11.86 10.03 6.63
CA ALA A 15 13.10 10.72 6.97
C ALA A 15 13.11 11.25 8.42
N ALA A 16 12.00 11.86 8.87
CA ALA A 16 11.84 12.35 10.23
C ALA A 16 11.86 11.21 11.26
N LEU A 17 11.16 10.12 10.99
CA LEU A 17 11.12 8.94 11.84
C LEU A 17 12.49 8.26 11.92
N ALA A 18 13.20 8.08 10.78
CA ALA A 18 14.55 7.55 10.74
C ALA A 18 15.51 8.40 11.59
N ARG A 19 15.42 9.72 11.45
CA ARG A 19 16.23 10.66 12.24
C ARG A 19 15.94 10.56 13.73
N TYR A 20 14.68 10.43 14.12
CA TYR A 20 14.29 10.25 15.51
C TYR A 20 14.80 8.93 16.08
N LEU A 21 14.58 7.83 15.33
CA LEU A 21 14.95 6.48 15.77
C LEU A 21 16.47 6.28 15.88
N MET A 22 17.26 6.96 15.04
CA MET A 22 18.71 6.90 15.09
C MET A 22 19.30 7.37 16.43
N HIS A 23 18.70 8.38 17.06
CA HIS A 23 19.25 9.01 18.26
C HIS A 23 18.75 8.43 19.58
N ARG A 24 17.74 7.57 19.56
CA ARG A 24 17.12 7.03 20.76
C ARG A 24 17.19 5.49 20.80
N GLY A 25 17.68 4.92 21.92
CA GLY A 25 17.77 3.48 22.13
C GLY A 25 16.67 2.88 23.03
N SER A 26 15.66 3.67 23.41
CA SER A 26 14.66 3.27 24.41
C SER A 26 13.45 2.50 23.87
N PHE A 27 13.48 2.04 22.61
CA PHE A 27 12.35 1.34 21.97
C PHE A 27 12.04 -0.06 22.53
N ARG A 28 12.83 -0.50 23.50
CA ARG A 28 12.60 -1.74 24.24
C ARG A 28 11.59 -1.60 25.36
N THR A 29 11.18 -0.37 25.68
CA THR A 29 10.20 -0.04 26.72
C THR A 29 8.91 0.49 26.08
N TRP A 30 7.78 0.31 26.78
CA TRP A 30 6.48 0.80 26.33
C TRP A 30 6.46 2.33 26.13
N LEU A 31 7.05 3.07 27.09
CA LEU A 31 7.13 4.53 27.01
C LEU A 31 7.98 5.03 25.84
N GLY A 32 9.00 4.26 25.44
CA GLY A 32 9.85 4.61 24.30
C GLY A 32 9.15 4.47 22.95
N LEU A 33 8.05 3.73 22.87
CA LEU A 33 7.24 3.57 21.66
C LEU A 33 6.24 4.72 21.45
N VAL A 34 5.86 5.42 22.51
CA VAL A 34 4.86 6.49 22.46
C VAL A 34 5.23 7.61 21.44
N PRO A 35 6.45 8.18 21.46
CA PRO A 35 6.77 9.27 20.54
C PRO A 35 6.71 8.87 19.05
N PRO A 36 7.25 7.71 18.57
CA PRO A 36 7.08 7.27 17.19
C PRO A 36 5.61 7.12 16.78
N PHE A 37 4.76 6.60 17.67
CA PHE A 37 3.34 6.51 17.41
C PHE A 37 2.69 7.89 17.30
N LEU A 38 3.02 8.85 18.18
CA LEU A 38 2.53 10.22 18.08
C LEU A 38 2.98 10.91 16.80
N MET A 39 4.26 10.72 16.40
CA MET A 39 4.76 11.23 15.11
C MET A 39 3.98 10.65 13.92
N THR A 40 3.53 9.41 14.00
CA THR A 40 2.74 8.76 12.95
C THR A 40 1.30 9.28 12.94
N LEU A 41 0.70 9.51 14.11
CA LEU A 41 -0.68 9.98 14.21
C LEU A 41 -0.88 11.35 13.56
N VAL A 42 0.14 12.22 13.57
CA VAL A 42 0.04 13.57 12.95
C VAL A 42 -0.28 13.48 11.46
N PRO A 43 0.55 12.86 10.60
CA PRO A 43 0.22 12.74 9.18
C PRO A 43 -1.04 11.89 8.94
N VAL A 44 -1.24 10.81 9.71
CA VAL A 44 -2.43 9.96 9.56
C VAL A 44 -3.72 10.73 9.79
N THR A 45 -3.80 11.54 10.85
CA THR A 45 -5.01 12.33 11.14
C THR A 45 -5.26 13.43 10.11
N LEU A 46 -4.20 14.01 9.54
CA LEU A 46 -4.31 14.99 8.46
C LEU A 46 -4.85 14.36 7.17
N ILE A 47 -4.31 13.19 6.78
CA ILE A 47 -4.72 12.47 5.57
C ILE A 47 -6.15 11.90 5.73
N LEU A 48 -6.53 11.45 6.91
CA LEU A 48 -7.90 11.00 7.18
C LEU A 48 -8.96 12.10 7.01
N LYS A 49 -8.58 13.38 7.17
CA LYS A 49 -9.47 14.51 6.85
C LYS A 49 -9.72 14.67 5.34
N GLU A 50 -8.82 14.16 4.50
CA GLU A 50 -8.95 14.11 3.03
C GLU A 50 -9.66 12.84 2.52
N PRO A 51 -10.44 12.14 3.32
CA PRO A 51 -10.96 10.77 3.33
C PRO A 51 -10.12 9.73 2.56
N ASP A 52 -8.79 9.84 2.57
CA ASP A 52 -7.89 8.87 1.98
C ASP A 52 -7.42 7.80 3.00
N LEU A 53 -8.25 6.76 3.15
CA LEU A 53 -7.95 5.62 4.02
C LEU A 53 -6.74 4.81 3.51
N GLY A 54 -6.58 4.67 2.19
CA GLY A 54 -5.53 3.86 1.59
C GLY A 54 -4.15 4.37 1.99
N THR A 55 -3.89 5.65 1.74
CA THR A 55 -2.62 6.29 2.10
C THR A 55 -2.39 6.31 3.61
N SER A 56 -3.41 6.60 4.41
CA SER A 56 -3.27 6.65 5.88
C SER A 56 -2.90 5.28 6.48
N MET A 57 -3.42 4.18 5.94
CA MET A 57 -3.09 2.83 6.40
C MET A 57 -1.64 2.43 6.12
N LEU A 58 -0.99 2.98 5.09
CA LEU A 58 0.40 2.65 4.75
C LEU A 58 1.42 3.13 5.82
N PHE A 59 1.09 4.12 6.61
CA PHE A 59 1.99 4.62 7.66
C PHE A 59 2.25 3.59 8.76
N PHE A 60 1.28 2.74 9.08
CA PHE A 60 1.43 1.74 10.16
C PHE A 60 2.42 0.63 9.81
N PRO A 61 2.35 -0.07 8.65
CA PRO A 61 3.37 -1.03 8.27
C PRO A 61 4.77 -0.44 8.25
N VAL A 62 4.93 0.79 7.71
CA VAL A 62 6.20 1.51 7.69
C VAL A 62 6.71 1.76 9.11
N LEU A 63 5.86 2.26 10.02
CA LEU A 63 6.20 2.45 11.42
C LEU A 63 6.69 1.14 12.07
N PHE A 64 5.94 0.05 11.90
CA PHE A 64 6.29 -1.25 12.48
C PHE A 64 7.60 -1.80 11.93
N ALA A 65 7.82 -1.71 10.61
CA ALA A 65 9.06 -2.14 9.97
C ALA A 65 10.26 -1.34 10.48
N MET A 66 10.14 -0.01 10.55
CA MET A 66 11.21 0.87 11.04
C MET A 66 11.49 0.66 12.53
N LEU A 67 10.48 0.50 13.38
CA LEU A 67 10.64 0.18 14.80
C LEU A 67 11.32 -1.18 14.99
N PHE A 68 10.95 -2.18 14.20
CA PHE A 68 11.59 -3.49 14.22
C PHE A 68 13.07 -3.39 13.85
N ALA A 69 13.39 -2.66 12.77
CA ALA A 69 14.77 -2.41 12.33
C ALA A 69 15.59 -1.58 13.34
N ALA A 70 14.93 -0.69 14.10
CA ALA A 70 15.53 0.06 15.20
C ALA A 70 15.80 -0.78 16.45
N GLY A 71 15.35 -2.04 16.49
CA GLY A 71 15.57 -2.96 17.62
C GLY A 71 14.48 -2.94 18.69
N ALA A 72 13.27 -2.52 18.35
CA ALA A 72 12.11 -2.65 19.23
C ALA A 72 11.80 -4.14 19.49
N ARG A 73 11.30 -4.45 20.69
CA ARG A 73 10.94 -5.83 21.05
C ARG A 73 9.74 -6.29 20.22
N PRO A 74 9.84 -7.40 19.46
CA PRO A 74 8.73 -7.89 18.63
C PRO A 74 7.47 -8.18 19.46
N LYS A 75 7.61 -8.59 20.72
CA LYS A 75 6.49 -8.79 21.62
C LYS A 75 5.64 -7.52 21.80
N HIS A 76 6.27 -6.35 21.98
CA HIS A 76 5.55 -5.07 22.11
C HIS A 76 4.84 -4.69 20.81
N LEU A 77 5.51 -4.88 19.67
CA LEU A 77 4.93 -4.59 18.36
C LEU A 77 3.71 -5.49 18.07
N ILE A 78 3.82 -6.78 18.34
CA ILE A 78 2.70 -7.73 18.22
C ILE A 78 1.54 -7.33 19.15
N THR A 79 1.82 -6.99 20.41
CA THR A 79 0.77 -6.58 21.34
C THR A 79 0.05 -5.32 20.88
N ILE A 80 0.80 -4.31 20.39
CA ILE A 80 0.19 -3.09 19.83
C ILE A 80 -0.63 -3.42 18.59
N GLY A 81 -0.13 -4.27 17.69
CA GLY A 81 -0.86 -4.74 16.51
C GLY A 81 -2.17 -5.44 16.90
N LEU A 82 -2.14 -6.33 17.89
CA LEU A 82 -3.34 -7.00 18.40
C LEU A 82 -4.33 -6.03 19.04
N LEU A 83 -3.85 -5.07 19.83
CA LEU A 83 -4.70 -4.01 20.39
C LEU A 83 -5.32 -3.16 19.29
N GLY A 84 -4.54 -2.80 18.26
CA GLY A 84 -5.07 -2.11 17.07
C GLY A 84 -6.15 -2.93 16.35
N ALA A 85 -5.93 -4.23 16.19
CA ALA A 85 -6.92 -5.14 15.60
C ALA A 85 -8.21 -5.23 16.45
N MET A 86 -8.09 -5.21 17.77
CA MET A 86 -9.26 -5.16 18.65
C MET A 86 -10.05 -3.85 18.56
N CYS A 87 -9.40 -2.75 18.13
CA CYS A 87 -10.07 -1.47 17.89
C CYS A 87 -10.78 -1.41 16.53
N VAL A 88 -10.51 -2.34 15.61
CA VAL A 88 -11.13 -2.35 14.25
C VAL A 88 -12.67 -2.31 14.30
N PRO A 89 -13.38 -3.08 15.16
CA PRO A 89 -14.85 -3.00 15.23
C PRO A 89 -15.35 -1.59 15.62
N ILE A 90 -14.63 -0.91 16.52
CA ILE A 90 -14.98 0.45 16.97
C ILE A 90 -14.75 1.44 15.83
N LEU A 91 -13.62 1.33 15.14
CA LEU A 91 -13.31 2.14 13.97
C LEU A 91 -14.34 1.91 12.84
N TRP A 92 -14.75 0.66 12.62
CA TRP A 92 -15.80 0.33 11.66
C TRP A 92 -17.11 1.07 11.94
N MET A 93 -17.50 1.23 13.20
CA MET A 93 -18.72 1.96 13.55
C MET A 93 -18.63 3.45 13.19
N GLN A 94 -17.44 4.05 13.24
CA GLN A 94 -17.20 5.47 12.97
C GLN A 94 -16.94 5.78 11.48
N MET A 95 -16.71 4.75 10.65
CA MET A 95 -16.44 4.92 9.22
C MET A 95 -17.68 5.42 8.48
N SER A 96 -17.46 6.27 7.46
CA SER A 96 -18.50 6.73 6.54
C SER A 96 -19.08 5.59 5.69
N ALA A 97 -20.28 5.79 5.16
CA ALA A 97 -20.93 4.80 4.29
C ALA A 97 -20.08 4.46 3.05
N GLU A 98 -19.42 5.44 2.45
CA GLU A 98 -18.51 5.25 1.31
C GLU A 98 -17.29 4.39 1.67
N GLN A 99 -16.66 4.65 2.82
CA GLN A 99 -15.51 3.89 3.29
C GLN A 99 -15.87 2.42 3.54
N LYS A 100 -17.03 2.20 4.19
CA LYS A 100 -17.58 0.84 4.40
C LYS A 100 -17.87 0.14 3.09
N SER A 101 -18.50 0.85 2.12
CA SER A 101 -18.82 0.32 0.80
C SER A 101 -17.57 -0.16 0.07
N ARG A 102 -16.47 0.59 0.09
CA ARG A 102 -15.19 0.21 -0.52
C ARG A 102 -14.62 -1.07 0.09
N ILE A 103 -14.60 -1.18 1.41
CA ILE A 103 -14.09 -2.38 2.09
C ILE A 103 -14.99 -3.59 1.78
N VAL A 104 -16.30 -3.44 1.91
CA VAL A 104 -17.26 -4.52 1.63
C VAL A 104 -17.17 -4.97 0.18
N SER A 105 -17.00 -4.05 -0.79
CA SER A 105 -16.88 -4.39 -2.20
C SER A 105 -15.66 -5.28 -2.51
N VAL A 106 -14.57 -5.17 -1.76
CA VAL A 106 -13.39 -6.04 -1.91
C VAL A 106 -13.70 -7.49 -1.51
N PHE A 107 -14.48 -7.68 -0.43
CA PHE A 107 -14.78 -9.03 0.10
C PHE A 107 -16.01 -9.69 -0.53
N THR A 108 -17.00 -8.89 -0.98
CA THR A 108 -18.27 -9.41 -1.50
C THR A 108 -18.31 -9.59 -3.02
N GLN A 109 -17.18 -9.47 -3.69
CA GLN A 109 -17.11 -9.65 -5.14
C GLN A 109 -17.47 -11.08 -5.55
N LYS A 110 -18.60 -11.22 -6.22
CA LYS A 110 -18.98 -12.47 -6.89
C LYS A 110 -18.19 -12.61 -8.19
N THR A 111 -17.57 -13.76 -8.38
CA THR A 111 -16.88 -14.12 -9.63
C THR A 111 -17.98 -14.52 -10.64
N GLY A 112 -18.26 -13.66 -11.59
CA GLY A 112 -19.32 -13.87 -12.61
C GLY A 112 -20.66 -13.24 -12.22
N GLY A 113 -21.22 -12.45 -13.11
CA GLY A 113 -22.48 -11.74 -12.93
C GLY A 113 -22.46 -10.34 -13.54
N GLU A 114 -23.55 -9.62 -13.41
CA GLU A 114 -23.63 -8.20 -13.81
C GLU A 114 -22.64 -7.37 -12.99
N ALA A 115 -22.02 -6.37 -13.67
CA ALA A 115 -21.10 -5.46 -13.01
C ALA A 115 -21.82 -4.74 -11.86
N PRO A 116 -21.26 -4.76 -10.63
CA PRO A 116 -21.87 -4.04 -9.51
C PRO A 116 -21.90 -2.54 -9.85
N ARG A 117 -22.96 -1.86 -9.45
CA ARG A 117 -23.06 -0.40 -9.61
C ARG A 117 -22.30 0.28 -8.46
N GLY A 118 -21.59 1.38 -8.74
CA GLY A 118 -20.84 2.14 -7.73
C GLY A 118 -19.40 1.65 -7.53
N ASP A 119 -18.89 1.71 -6.28
CA ASP A 119 -17.49 1.49 -5.92
C ASP A 119 -16.89 0.13 -6.38
N GLY A 120 -17.71 -0.90 -6.46
CA GLY A 120 -17.30 -2.22 -6.95
C GLY A 120 -17.11 -2.30 -8.47
N TYR A 121 -17.61 -1.34 -9.25
CA TYR A 121 -17.55 -1.35 -10.71
C TYR A 121 -16.10 -1.30 -11.21
N HIS A 122 -15.31 -0.40 -10.67
CA HIS A 122 -13.91 -0.22 -11.09
C HIS A 122 -13.07 -1.48 -10.85
N LEU A 123 -13.26 -2.11 -9.69
CA LEU A 123 -12.56 -3.35 -9.34
C LEU A 123 -13.03 -4.54 -10.20
N HIS A 124 -14.32 -4.65 -10.49
CA HIS A 124 -14.84 -5.67 -11.39
C HIS A 124 -14.31 -5.49 -12.82
N GLN A 125 -14.30 -4.25 -13.31
CA GLN A 125 -13.81 -3.94 -14.64
C GLN A 125 -12.29 -4.16 -14.76
N SER A 126 -11.49 -3.81 -13.73
CA SER A 126 -10.05 -4.05 -13.72
C SER A 126 -9.70 -5.54 -13.77
N LYS A 127 -10.41 -6.37 -13.01
CA LYS A 127 -10.28 -7.85 -13.09
C LYS A 127 -10.62 -8.39 -14.48
N ARG A 128 -11.67 -7.86 -15.10
CA ARG A 128 -12.08 -8.26 -16.44
C ARG A 128 -11.02 -7.90 -17.48
N VAL A 129 -10.45 -6.69 -17.40
CA VAL A 129 -9.38 -6.24 -18.29
C VAL A 129 -8.15 -7.13 -18.11
N LEU A 130 -7.75 -7.40 -16.87
CA LEU A 130 -6.63 -8.30 -16.58
C LEU A 130 -6.85 -9.72 -17.14
N ALA A 131 -8.08 -10.26 -17.01
CA ALA A 131 -8.43 -11.59 -17.51
C ALA A 131 -8.43 -11.68 -19.05
N LEU A 132 -8.70 -10.59 -19.75
CA LEU A 132 -8.67 -10.55 -21.23
C LEU A 132 -7.27 -10.75 -21.79
N GLY A 133 -6.22 -10.39 -21.05
CA GLY A 133 -4.84 -10.58 -21.49
C GLY A 133 -4.39 -12.04 -21.58
N GLY A 134 -5.05 -12.96 -20.88
CA GLY A 134 -4.66 -14.37 -20.86
C GLY A 134 -3.21 -14.59 -20.45
N VAL A 135 -2.55 -15.59 -21.03
CA VAL A 135 -1.14 -15.93 -20.70
C VAL A 135 -0.16 -15.02 -21.45
N PHE A 136 -0.40 -14.76 -22.73
CA PHE A 136 0.55 -14.07 -23.61
C PHE A 136 0.21 -12.60 -23.88
N GLY A 137 -0.98 -12.15 -23.53
CA GLY A 137 -1.43 -10.78 -23.78
C GLY A 137 -1.93 -10.52 -25.20
N SER A 138 -2.64 -9.41 -25.36
CA SER A 138 -3.22 -8.99 -26.64
C SER A 138 -2.16 -8.53 -27.65
N GLU A 139 -1.05 -7.97 -27.20
CA GLU A 139 0.06 -7.49 -28.04
C GLU A 139 0.78 -8.65 -28.74
N ILE A 140 1.02 -9.76 -28.04
CA ILE A 140 1.76 -10.93 -28.54
C ILE A 140 0.86 -11.80 -29.44
N THR A 141 -0.42 -11.93 -29.07
CA THR A 141 -1.37 -12.78 -29.80
C THR A 141 -1.90 -12.12 -31.08
N GLY A 142 -1.56 -10.85 -31.34
CA GLY A 142 -2.01 -10.11 -32.52
C GLY A 142 -3.53 -9.92 -32.57
N MET A 143 -4.23 -10.15 -31.49
CA MET A 143 -5.67 -9.94 -31.43
C MET A 143 -5.95 -8.43 -31.44
N PRO A 144 -6.66 -7.93 -32.48
CA PRO A 144 -7.00 -6.51 -32.51
C PRO A 144 -7.85 -6.19 -31.28
N PHE A 145 -7.56 -5.07 -30.64
CA PHE A 145 -8.30 -4.50 -29.51
C PHE A 145 -9.81 -4.55 -29.76
N LYS A 146 -10.45 -5.66 -29.40
CA LYS A 146 -11.90 -5.84 -29.55
C LYS A 146 -12.73 -5.05 -28.56
N SER A 147 -12.12 -4.49 -27.52
CA SER A 147 -12.88 -3.65 -26.60
C SER A 147 -12.20 -2.31 -26.33
N ARG A 148 -12.61 -1.29 -27.08
CA ARG A 148 -12.48 0.12 -26.68
C ARG A 148 -12.94 0.36 -25.21
N ARG A 149 -13.66 -0.58 -24.61
CA ARG A 149 -14.14 -0.54 -23.22
C ARG A 149 -13.03 -0.67 -22.19
N ALA A 150 -11.89 -1.29 -22.51
CA ALA A 150 -10.73 -1.34 -21.60
C ALA A 150 -10.15 0.05 -21.35
N TYR A 151 -10.22 0.95 -22.35
CA TYR A 151 -9.78 2.34 -22.22
C TYR A 151 -10.84 3.29 -21.63
N HIS A 152 -12.04 2.80 -21.35
CA HIS A 152 -13.10 3.57 -20.69
C HIS A 152 -13.10 3.41 -19.16
N LEU A 153 -12.04 2.80 -18.60
CA LEU A 153 -11.77 2.93 -17.18
C LEU A 153 -11.36 4.39 -16.93
N PRO A 154 -12.18 5.20 -16.26
CA PRO A 154 -11.70 6.44 -15.71
C PRO A 154 -10.48 6.08 -14.85
N GLU A 155 -9.42 6.88 -14.87
CA GLU A 155 -8.18 6.62 -14.13
C GLU A 155 -7.36 5.37 -14.59
N SER A 156 -7.63 4.81 -15.79
CA SER A 156 -6.90 3.64 -16.30
C SER A 156 -5.39 3.87 -16.46
N ARG A 157 -4.98 5.14 -16.64
CA ARG A 157 -3.57 5.53 -16.83
C ARG A 157 -2.82 5.82 -15.53
N THR A 158 -3.51 5.86 -14.41
CA THR A 158 -2.96 6.11 -13.08
C THR A 158 -3.10 4.89 -12.19
N ASP A 159 -4.31 4.62 -11.70
CA ASP A 159 -4.56 3.62 -10.67
C ASP A 159 -4.59 2.17 -11.19
N PHE A 160 -4.89 1.98 -12.49
CA PHE A 160 -5.05 0.65 -13.09
C PHE A 160 -3.96 0.29 -14.12
N VAL A 161 -2.78 0.92 -14.04
CA VAL A 161 -1.65 0.63 -14.94
C VAL A 161 -1.29 -0.85 -14.97
N PHE A 162 -1.31 -1.53 -13.83
CA PHE A 162 -1.03 -2.96 -13.74
C PHE A 162 -2.02 -3.82 -14.54
N CYS A 163 -3.29 -3.42 -14.58
CA CYS A 163 -4.30 -4.12 -15.39
C CYS A 163 -4.05 -3.95 -16.90
N LEU A 164 -3.57 -2.77 -17.32
CA LEU A 164 -3.18 -2.54 -18.72
C LEU A 164 -1.94 -3.35 -19.10
N ILE A 165 -0.99 -3.48 -18.20
CA ILE A 165 0.20 -4.35 -18.40
C ILE A 165 -0.26 -5.80 -18.58
N GLY A 166 -1.16 -6.28 -17.72
CA GLY A 166 -1.68 -7.63 -17.80
C GLY A 166 -2.54 -7.89 -19.06
N GLU A 167 -3.27 -6.90 -19.54
CA GLU A 167 -3.99 -7.02 -20.82
C GLU A 167 -3.03 -7.12 -22.00
N ARG A 168 -2.02 -6.24 -22.07
CA ARG A 168 -1.10 -6.17 -23.20
C ARG A 168 -0.14 -7.35 -23.26
N TRP A 169 0.47 -7.67 -22.14
CA TRP A 169 1.56 -8.66 -22.04
C TRP A 169 1.15 -9.93 -21.28
N GLY A 170 -0.12 -10.02 -20.90
CA GLY A 170 -0.68 -11.19 -20.24
C GLY A 170 -0.08 -11.48 -18.86
N LEU A 171 -0.22 -12.73 -18.45
CA LEU A 171 0.33 -13.23 -17.19
C LEU A 171 1.85 -13.09 -17.14
N ILE A 172 2.55 -13.32 -18.25
CA ILE A 172 4.02 -13.23 -18.33
C ILE A 172 4.47 -11.80 -18.02
N GLY A 173 3.85 -10.77 -18.62
CA GLY A 173 4.16 -9.38 -18.33
C GLY A 173 3.87 -9.00 -16.89
N SER A 174 2.73 -9.45 -16.36
CA SER A 174 2.35 -9.21 -14.97
C SER A 174 3.35 -9.83 -13.99
N LEU A 175 3.77 -11.09 -14.22
CA LEU A 175 4.77 -11.77 -13.40
C LEU A 175 6.15 -11.10 -13.50
N THR A 176 6.54 -10.63 -14.68
CA THR A 176 7.79 -9.89 -14.86
C THR A 176 7.83 -8.64 -14.01
N VAL A 177 6.75 -7.84 -14.02
CA VAL A 177 6.66 -6.64 -13.17
C VAL A 177 6.73 -7.00 -11.68
N LEU A 178 6.00 -8.02 -11.24
CA LEU A 178 6.06 -8.48 -9.86
C LEU A 178 7.46 -8.94 -9.46
N LEU A 179 8.15 -9.68 -10.33
CA LEU A 179 9.52 -10.14 -10.11
C LEU A 179 10.48 -8.96 -9.99
N LEU A 180 10.34 -7.93 -10.84
CA LEU A 180 11.15 -6.71 -10.74
C LEU A 180 10.95 -6.01 -9.40
N TYR A 181 9.69 -5.88 -8.92
CA TYR A 181 9.42 -5.35 -7.59
C TYR A 181 10.04 -6.22 -6.48
N CYS A 182 9.93 -7.55 -6.57
CA CYS A 182 10.57 -8.45 -5.60
C CYS A 182 12.09 -8.26 -5.56
N VAL A 183 12.74 -8.11 -6.72
CA VAL A 183 14.19 -7.84 -6.80
C VAL A 183 14.52 -6.48 -6.17
N LEU A 184 13.72 -5.46 -6.45
CA LEU A 184 13.90 -4.11 -5.89
C LEU A 184 13.81 -4.14 -4.36
N PHE A 185 12.78 -4.78 -3.80
CA PHE A 185 12.62 -4.93 -2.35
C PHE A 185 13.75 -5.76 -1.73
N ALA A 186 14.13 -6.87 -2.36
CA ALA A 186 15.25 -7.69 -1.88
C ALA A 186 16.55 -6.89 -1.85
N ARG A 187 16.84 -6.09 -2.87
CA ARG A 187 18.00 -5.19 -2.88
C ARG A 187 17.93 -4.12 -1.80
N GLY A 188 16.75 -3.52 -1.58
CA GLY A 188 16.54 -2.57 -0.49
C GLY A 188 16.83 -3.17 0.88
N LEU A 189 16.36 -4.39 1.13
CA LEU A 189 16.62 -5.11 2.39
C LEU A 189 18.10 -5.49 2.55
N LEU A 190 18.79 -5.90 1.47
CA LEU A 190 20.23 -6.18 1.50
C LEU A 190 21.01 -4.91 1.84
N ILE A 191 20.72 -3.79 1.18
CA ILE A 191 21.34 -2.50 1.48
C ILE A 191 21.11 -2.11 2.94
N ALA A 192 19.89 -2.27 3.44
CA ALA A 192 19.56 -2.02 4.85
C ALA A 192 20.38 -2.89 5.80
N GLY A 193 20.63 -4.17 5.44
CA GLY A 193 21.44 -5.10 6.24
C GLY A 193 22.93 -4.76 6.26
N GLU A 194 23.48 -4.31 5.15
CA GLU A 194 24.91 -4.01 4.99
C GLU A 194 25.30 -2.59 5.46
N THR A 195 24.32 -1.67 5.50
CA THR A 195 24.57 -0.26 5.86
C THR A 195 24.93 -0.13 7.34
N ARG A 196 26.15 0.38 7.60
CA ARG A 196 26.63 0.62 8.97
C ARG A 196 26.03 1.86 9.62
N ASP A 197 25.63 2.85 8.82
CA ASP A 197 24.97 4.05 9.32
C ASP A 197 23.52 3.75 9.75
N PRO A 198 23.17 4.00 11.02
CA PRO A 198 21.82 3.73 11.51
C PRO A 198 20.72 4.50 10.76
N TYR A 199 21.03 5.74 10.34
CA TYR A 199 20.07 6.56 9.58
C TYR A 199 19.80 5.96 8.20
N GLY A 200 20.87 5.66 7.45
CA GLY A 200 20.74 5.07 6.12
C GLY A 200 20.03 3.71 6.13
N ARG A 201 20.31 2.87 7.16
CA ARG A 201 19.62 1.60 7.36
C ARG A 201 18.11 1.79 7.57
N LEU A 202 17.71 2.70 8.47
CA LEU A 202 16.31 2.97 8.76
C LEU A 202 15.58 3.59 7.58
N LEU A 203 16.27 4.46 6.82
CA LEU A 203 15.72 5.05 5.60
C LEU A 203 15.45 3.98 4.55
N ALA A 204 16.40 3.06 4.32
CA ALA A 204 16.25 1.97 3.36
C ALA A 204 15.12 0.98 3.73
N VAL A 205 14.83 0.82 5.02
CA VAL A 205 13.69 -0.01 5.49
C VAL A 205 12.36 0.73 5.33
N GLY A 206 12.35 2.06 5.45
CA GLY A 206 11.12 2.87 5.42
C GLY A 206 10.60 3.15 4.01
N ILE A 207 11.50 3.14 3.00
CA ILE A 207 11.16 3.34 1.59
C ILE A 207 10.65 2.04 0.95
#